data_d807b6f228a20275d882b0d1d348eaa0
#
_entry.id   d807b6f228a20275d882b0d1d348eaa0
#
_cell.length_a   1.000
_cell.length_b   1.000
_cell.length_c   1.000
_cell.angle_alpha   90.00
_cell.angle_beta   90.00
_cell.angle_gamma   90.00
#
_symmetry.space_group_name_H-M   'P 1'
#
loop_
_entity.id
_entity.type
_entity.pdbx_description
1 polymer ?
#
loop_
_entity_poly.entity_id
_entity_poly.type
_entity_poly.pdbx_seq_one_letter_code
_entity_poly.pdbx_strand_id
1 'polypeptide(L)'
;MKTSLKLYLTALVASLLLLLGACSTNTNSSTSQTETSSSAPTEITIKSSLDEVKLSKVPEKIVTFDLGAADTIRALGFEKNIVGMPTKTVPTYLKDLAGNVNNVGSMVEPDLEAIAALEPDLIIASPRTQKFVDKFKEIAPTVLFQASKDDYWTSTKANIESLASAFGETGTQKAKEELANLDKSIQEVATKNESSDKKALAILLNEGKMAAFGAQSRFS
;
A
#
# COMPACT_ATOMS: atom_id res chain seq x y z
N MET A 1 -61.31 -30.22 -12.24
CA MET A 1 -59.93 -29.84 -11.90
C MET A 1 -59.28 -30.65 -10.77
N LYS A 2 -59.69 -31.89 -10.50
CA LYS A 2 -59.11 -32.73 -9.44
C LYS A 2 -58.40 -33.99 -9.93
N THR A 3 -58.44 -34.29 -11.24
CA THR A 3 -57.87 -35.48 -11.85
C THR A 3 -56.46 -35.32 -12.43
N SER A 4 -56.10 -34.12 -12.81
CA SER A 4 -54.77 -33.82 -13.37
C SER A 4 -53.64 -33.74 -12.29
N LEU A 5 -53.98 -33.40 -11.04
CA LEU A 5 -52.97 -33.31 -9.97
C LEU A 5 -52.48 -34.67 -9.48
N LYS A 6 -53.32 -35.72 -9.59
CA LYS A 6 -52.92 -37.09 -9.23
C LYS A 6 -51.97 -37.73 -10.26
N LEU A 7 -52.07 -37.33 -11.53
CA LEU A 7 -51.22 -37.85 -12.60
C LEU A 7 -49.81 -37.33 -12.52
N TYR A 8 -49.61 -36.07 -12.07
CA TYR A 8 -48.28 -35.50 -11.88
C TYR A 8 -47.55 -36.05 -10.64
N LEU A 9 -48.32 -36.45 -9.59
CA LEU A 9 -47.72 -36.99 -8.38
C LEU A 9 -47.19 -38.43 -8.58
N THR A 10 -47.83 -39.23 -9.46
CA THR A 10 -47.35 -40.58 -9.78
C THR A 10 -46.16 -40.58 -10.73
N ALA A 11 -46.03 -39.58 -11.60
CA ALA A 11 -44.85 -39.43 -12.47
C ALA A 11 -43.58 -39.01 -11.68
N LEU A 12 -43.73 -38.25 -10.60
CA LEU A 12 -42.60 -37.78 -9.78
C LEU A 12 -42.01 -38.89 -8.89
N VAL A 13 -42.83 -39.86 -8.45
CA VAL A 13 -42.38 -41.00 -7.63
C VAL A 13 -41.71 -42.08 -8.49
N ALA A 14 -42.08 -42.22 -9.77
CA ALA A 14 -41.45 -43.17 -10.69
C ALA A 14 -40.05 -42.77 -11.15
N SER A 15 -39.72 -41.45 -11.17
CA SER A 15 -38.39 -40.95 -11.56
C SER A 15 -37.36 -41.04 -10.43
N LEU A 16 -37.78 -41.22 -9.18
CA LEU A 16 -36.85 -41.24 -8.01
C LEU A 16 -36.29 -42.64 -7.72
N LEU A 17 -36.83 -43.69 -8.33
CA LEU A 17 -36.44 -45.10 -8.12
C LEU A 17 -35.41 -45.65 -9.13
N LEU A 18 -34.95 -44.85 -10.08
CA LEU A 18 -33.98 -45.26 -11.12
C LEU A 18 -32.54 -44.80 -10.87
N LEU A 19 -32.21 -44.19 -9.70
CA LEU A 19 -30.89 -43.68 -9.37
C LEU A 19 -30.10 -44.51 -8.33
N LEU A 20 -30.53 -45.74 -8.03
CA LEU A 20 -29.86 -46.61 -7.06
C LEU A 20 -29.43 -47.96 -7.71
N GLY A 21 -28.64 -47.90 -8.75
CA GLY A 21 -28.17 -49.15 -9.35
C GLY A 21 -26.97 -48.97 -10.29
N ALA A 22 -25.80 -48.57 -9.73
CA ALA A 22 -24.52 -48.83 -10.38
C ALA A 22 -23.38 -48.72 -9.34
N CYS A 23 -23.24 -49.75 -8.54
CA CYS A 23 -21.97 -50.08 -7.90
C CYS A 23 -21.47 -51.35 -8.59
N SER A 24 -20.40 -51.29 -9.37
CA SER A 24 -19.34 -52.34 -9.40
C SER A 24 -18.23 -52.00 -10.40
N THR A 25 -17.03 -52.02 -9.84
CA THR A 25 -15.73 -52.43 -10.39
C THR A 25 -14.97 -51.51 -11.36
N ASN A 26 -14.03 -50.89 -10.80
CA ASN A 26 -12.57 -50.91 -11.09
C ASN A 26 -12.03 -50.23 -12.35
N THR A 27 -11.10 -49.34 -12.06
CA THR A 27 -9.81 -49.01 -12.69
C THR A 27 -9.68 -47.61 -13.24
N ASN A 28 -8.85 -46.86 -12.53
CA ASN A 28 -7.98 -45.76 -12.96
C ASN A 28 -8.56 -44.56 -13.73
N SER A 29 -8.31 -43.46 -13.13
CA SER A 29 -7.94 -42.17 -13.71
C SER A 29 -8.90 -41.03 -13.51
N SER A 30 -8.36 -40.02 -12.84
CA SER A 30 -8.71 -38.61 -12.87
C SER A 30 -10.00 -38.22 -12.16
N THR A 31 -9.90 -38.17 -10.85
CA THR A 31 -10.75 -37.33 -10.00
C THR A 31 -10.53 -35.87 -10.37
N SER A 32 -11.44 -35.31 -11.16
CA SER A 32 -11.64 -33.85 -11.17
C SER A 32 -12.23 -33.47 -9.81
N GLN A 33 -11.36 -33.25 -8.87
CA GLN A 33 -11.72 -32.47 -7.68
C GLN A 33 -12.00 -31.05 -8.16
N THR A 34 -13.26 -30.66 -8.06
CA THR A 34 -13.62 -29.24 -8.01
C THR A 34 -12.96 -28.74 -6.74
N GLU A 35 -11.72 -28.29 -6.86
CA GLU A 35 -11.06 -27.54 -5.82
C GLU A 35 -11.85 -26.24 -5.66
N THR A 36 -12.66 -26.21 -4.61
CA THR A 36 -13.04 -24.94 -3.99
C THR A 36 -11.72 -24.34 -3.57
N SER A 37 -11.19 -23.43 -4.39
CA SER A 37 -10.02 -22.63 -4.10
C SER A 37 -10.35 -21.77 -2.89
N SER A 38 -10.16 -22.33 -1.72
CA SER A 38 -9.89 -21.56 -0.50
C SER A 38 -8.50 -20.97 -0.71
N SER A 39 -8.44 -19.82 -1.37
CA SER A 39 -7.22 -19.01 -1.39
C SER A 39 -6.89 -18.71 0.08
N ALA A 40 -5.83 -19.32 0.59
CA ALA A 40 -5.22 -18.88 1.84
C ALA A 40 -5.03 -17.35 1.73
N PRO A 41 -5.29 -16.60 2.80
CA PRO A 41 -5.09 -15.16 2.78
C PRO A 41 -3.66 -14.90 2.33
N THR A 42 -3.49 -14.21 1.20
CA THR A 42 -2.17 -13.89 0.65
C THR A 42 -1.52 -12.95 1.63
N GLU A 43 -0.55 -13.44 2.39
CA GLU A 43 0.21 -12.63 3.35
C GLU A 43 0.92 -11.51 2.58
N ILE A 44 0.63 -10.28 2.93
CA ILE A 44 1.25 -9.08 2.35
C ILE A 44 2.51 -8.79 3.15
N THR A 45 3.65 -8.70 2.48
CA THR A 45 4.93 -8.36 3.11
C THR A 45 5.37 -6.98 2.65
N ILE A 46 5.59 -6.07 3.60
CA ILE A 46 6.13 -4.73 3.38
C ILE A 46 7.57 -4.71 3.90
N LYS A 47 8.53 -4.43 3.02
CA LYS A 47 9.93 -4.22 3.41
C LYS A 47 10.12 -2.78 3.85
N SER A 48 10.67 -2.57 5.01
CA SER A 48 10.93 -1.23 5.55
C SER A 48 12.38 -1.08 6.00
N SER A 49 12.77 0.14 6.34
CA SER A 49 14.11 0.43 6.86
C SER A 49 14.33 -0.10 8.30
N LEU A 50 13.27 -0.59 8.95
CA LEU A 50 13.33 -1.25 10.26
C LEU A 50 13.40 -2.76 10.08
N ASP A 51 12.27 -3.34 9.73
CA ASP A 51 12.05 -4.78 9.58
C ASP A 51 11.03 -5.03 8.48
N GLU A 52 10.85 -6.28 8.07
CA GLU A 52 9.71 -6.69 7.26
C GLU A 52 8.45 -6.73 8.13
N VAL A 53 7.38 -6.15 7.63
CA VAL A 53 6.07 -6.17 8.26
C VAL A 53 5.12 -7.00 7.42
N LYS A 54 4.42 -7.92 8.09
CA LYS A 54 3.46 -8.83 7.47
C LYS A 54 2.05 -8.43 7.84
N LEU A 55 1.20 -8.26 6.84
CA LEU A 55 -0.21 -7.96 7.00
C LEU A 55 -1.04 -9.11 6.45
N SER A 56 -2.15 -9.44 7.12
CA SER A 56 -3.09 -10.47 6.68
C SER A 56 -4.09 -9.98 5.64
N LYS A 57 -4.19 -8.66 5.45
CA LYS A 57 -5.08 -7.99 4.49
C LYS A 57 -4.52 -6.64 4.08
N VAL A 58 -5.07 -6.07 3.01
CA VAL A 58 -4.81 -4.68 2.62
C VAL A 58 -5.18 -3.74 3.78
N PRO A 59 -4.30 -2.82 4.20
CA PRO A 59 -4.60 -1.91 5.30
C PRO A 59 -5.70 -0.92 4.91
N GLU A 60 -6.71 -0.83 5.76
CA GLU A 60 -7.88 0.04 5.58
C GLU A 60 -7.81 1.32 6.42
N LYS A 61 -7.05 1.28 7.52
CA LYS A 61 -6.88 2.38 8.46
C LYS A 61 -5.39 2.67 8.63
N ILE A 62 -4.87 3.60 7.85
CA ILE A 62 -3.45 3.97 7.87
C ILE A 62 -3.28 5.28 8.63
N VAL A 63 -2.36 5.29 9.59
CA VAL A 63 -1.82 6.52 10.18
C VAL A 63 -0.43 6.75 9.61
N THR A 64 -0.16 7.94 9.06
CA THR A 64 1.15 8.24 8.49
C THR A 64 1.76 9.52 9.04
N PHE A 65 3.03 9.44 9.41
CA PHE A 65 3.90 10.57 9.74
C PHE A 65 4.88 10.90 8.60
N ASP A 66 4.79 10.18 7.49
CA ASP A 66 5.58 10.42 6.29
C ASP A 66 4.70 11.04 5.20
N LEU A 67 4.94 12.31 4.90
CA LEU A 67 4.17 13.04 3.88
C LEU A 67 4.47 12.54 2.46
N GLY A 68 5.65 11.98 2.21
CA GLY A 68 5.97 11.32 0.96
C GLY A 68 5.18 10.02 0.79
N ALA A 69 5.03 9.24 1.87
CA ALA A 69 4.18 8.06 1.87
C ALA A 69 2.70 8.44 1.68
N ALA A 70 2.22 9.52 2.32
CA ALA A 70 0.86 10.02 2.11
C ALA A 70 0.60 10.40 0.65
N ASP A 71 1.54 11.07 0.01
CA ASP A 71 1.46 11.43 -1.41
C ASP A 71 1.50 10.20 -2.32
N THR A 72 2.37 9.24 -2.01
CA THR A 72 2.45 7.95 -2.72
C THR A 72 1.12 7.20 -2.62
N ILE A 73 0.56 7.03 -1.42
CA ILE A 73 -0.74 6.36 -1.23
C ILE A 73 -1.84 7.04 -2.04
N ARG A 74 -1.85 8.37 -2.08
CA ARG A 74 -2.78 9.14 -2.91
C ARG A 74 -2.58 8.89 -4.40
N ALA A 75 -1.34 8.92 -4.88
CA ALA A 75 -1.01 8.64 -6.28
C ALA A 75 -1.42 7.22 -6.70
N LEU A 76 -1.36 6.27 -5.77
CA LEU A 76 -1.84 4.90 -5.98
C LEU A 76 -3.38 4.79 -5.95
N GLY A 77 -4.12 5.83 -5.53
CA GLY A 77 -5.59 5.84 -5.46
C GLY A 77 -6.17 5.27 -4.16
N PHE A 78 -5.36 5.19 -3.09
CA PHE A 78 -5.75 4.65 -1.78
C PHE A 78 -5.79 5.72 -0.68
N GLU A 79 -5.95 7.00 -1.01
CA GLU A 79 -5.99 8.11 -0.05
C GLU A 79 -7.06 7.97 1.01
N LYS A 80 -8.17 7.28 0.70
CA LYS A 80 -9.27 7.02 1.64
C LYS A 80 -8.89 6.09 2.80
N ASN A 81 -7.81 5.32 2.62
CA ASN A 81 -7.28 4.45 3.66
C ASN A 81 -6.45 5.22 4.69
N ILE A 82 -6.07 6.48 4.41
CA ILE A 82 -5.40 7.33 5.39
C ILE A 82 -6.45 7.91 6.33
N VAL A 83 -6.43 7.50 7.60
CA VAL A 83 -7.37 7.96 8.63
C VAL A 83 -6.77 9.01 9.56
N GLY A 84 -5.43 9.13 9.58
CA GLY A 84 -4.72 10.09 10.44
C GLY A 84 -3.36 10.48 9.91
N MET A 85 -3.02 11.77 10.05
CA MET A 85 -1.69 12.33 9.78
C MET A 85 -1.51 13.66 10.53
N PRO A 86 -0.27 14.20 10.62
CA PRO A 86 -0.05 15.61 11.03
C PRO A 86 -0.70 16.56 10.03
N THR A 87 -1.66 17.39 10.47
CA THR A 87 -2.44 18.24 9.55
C THR A 87 -2.02 19.71 9.55
N LYS A 88 -1.28 20.17 10.58
CA LYS A 88 -0.96 21.58 10.75
C LYS A 88 0.13 22.10 9.81
N THR A 89 1.07 21.23 9.44
CA THR A 89 2.23 21.64 8.62
C THR A 89 2.38 20.68 7.46
N VAL A 90 1.60 20.89 6.41
CA VAL A 90 1.59 20.06 5.20
C VAL A 90 1.87 20.92 3.96
N PRO A 91 2.52 20.37 2.93
CA PRO A 91 2.65 21.03 1.63
C PRO A 91 1.30 21.40 1.04
N THR A 92 1.28 22.44 0.20
CA THR A 92 0.03 22.95 -0.39
C THR A 92 -0.76 21.86 -1.13
N TYR A 93 -0.06 20.95 -1.81
CA TYR A 93 -0.68 19.88 -2.59
C TYR A 93 -1.28 18.74 -1.74
N LEU A 94 -1.01 18.70 -0.42
CA LEU A 94 -1.62 17.74 0.51
C LEU A 94 -2.70 18.37 1.42
N LYS A 95 -3.03 19.65 1.26
CA LYS A 95 -4.00 20.34 2.13
C LYS A 95 -5.40 19.76 2.07
N ASP A 96 -5.82 19.32 0.91
CA ASP A 96 -7.10 18.64 0.70
C ASP A 96 -7.17 17.31 1.46
N LEU A 97 -6.12 16.51 1.36
CA LEU A 97 -6.00 15.27 2.13
C LEU A 97 -6.00 15.55 3.64
N ALA A 98 -5.16 16.49 4.08
CA ALA A 98 -5.07 16.87 5.50
C ALA A 98 -6.39 17.43 6.08
N GLY A 99 -7.24 18.00 5.25
CA GLY A 99 -8.57 18.47 5.64
C GLY A 99 -9.61 17.36 5.83
N ASN A 100 -9.32 16.15 5.37
CA ASN A 100 -10.24 15.01 5.37
C ASN A 100 -9.82 13.86 6.31
N VAL A 101 -8.73 14.02 7.09
CA VAL A 101 -8.21 13.03 8.01
C VAL A 101 -8.07 13.58 9.42
N ASN A 102 -7.93 12.69 10.41
CA ASN A 102 -7.73 13.10 11.80
C ASN A 102 -6.31 13.62 12.03
N ASN A 103 -6.20 14.68 12.84
CA ASN A 103 -4.90 15.15 13.28
C ASN A 103 -4.36 14.24 14.39
N VAL A 104 -3.17 13.71 14.21
CA VAL A 104 -2.49 12.81 15.16
C VAL A 104 -1.24 13.44 15.79
N GLY A 105 -1.28 14.75 16.00
CA GLY A 105 -0.15 15.50 16.57
C GLY A 105 0.76 16.08 15.50
N SER A 106 2.06 16.09 15.77
CA SER A 106 3.08 16.60 14.86
C SER A 106 4.15 15.55 14.55
N MET A 107 5.01 15.84 13.57
CA MET A 107 6.13 14.94 13.23
C MET A 107 7.20 14.84 14.35
N VAL A 108 7.18 15.71 15.33
CA VAL A 108 8.14 15.68 16.45
C VAL A 108 7.49 15.36 17.79
N GLU A 109 6.16 15.44 17.83
CA GLU A 109 5.33 15.17 19.00
C GLU A 109 4.02 14.50 18.56
N PRO A 110 4.04 13.18 18.29
CA PRO A 110 2.85 12.40 17.98
C PRO A 110 1.89 12.33 19.17
N ASP A 111 0.60 12.37 18.89
CA ASP A 111 -0.45 12.14 19.87
C ASP A 111 -0.81 10.64 19.87
N LEU A 112 -0.22 9.88 20.80
CA LEU A 112 -0.40 8.43 20.88
C LEU A 112 -1.84 8.02 21.22
N GLU A 113 -2.56 8.84 21.98
CA GLU A 113 -3.95 8.58 22.34
C GLU A 113 -4.85 8.75 21.11
N ALA A 114 -4.65 9.84 20.35
CA ALA A 114 -5.37 10.06 19.10
C ALA A 114 -5.07 8.97 18.07
N ILE A 115 -3.82 8.49 17.97
CA ILE A 115 -3.45 7.38 17.09
C ILE A 115 -4.18 6.10 17.51
N ALA A 116 -4.12 5.72 18.78
CA ALA A 116 -4.75 4.51 19.30
C ALA A 116 -6.28 4.53 19.12
N ALA A 117 -6.92 5.69 19.31
CA ALA A 117 -8.35 5.86 19.12
C ALA A 117 -8.83 5.63 17.67
N LEU A 118 -7.94 5.76 16.68
CA LEU A 118 -8.25 5.45 15.28
C LEU A 118 -8.19 3.95 14.97
N GLU A 119 -7.63 3.15 15.87
CA GLU A 119 -7.43 1.69 15.69
C GLU A 119 -6.78 1.39 14.33
N PRO A 120 -5.59 1.94 14.04
CA PRO A 120 -4.96 1.74 12.74
C PRO A 120 -4.53 0.28 12.56
N ASP A 121 -4.53 -0.19 11.32
CA ASP A 121 -3.97 -1.49 10.95
C ASP A 121 -2.58 -1.37 10.31
N LEU A 122 -2.12 -0.14 10.06
CA LEU A 122 -0.75 0.18 9.67
C LEU A 122 -0.38 1.60 10.15
N ILE A 123 0.82 1.73 10.72
CA ILE A 123 1.43 3.04 11.01
C ILE A 123 2.68 3.21 10.14
N ILE A 124 2.77 4.35 9.45
CA ILE A 124 3.94 4.71 8.65
C ILE A 124 4.69 5.82 9.39
N ALA A 125 5.81 5.45 9.99
CA ALA A 125 6.72 6.39 10.65
C ALA A 125 7.58 7.14 9.63
N SER A 126 8.14 8.26 10.04
CA SER A 126 9.15 9.00 9.30
C SER A 126 10.48 9.02 10.06
N PRO A 127 11.60 9.40 9.44
CA PRO A 127 12.86 9.60 10.17
C PRO A 127 12.75 10.57 11.34
N ARG A 128 11.81 11.54 11.28
CA ARG A 128 11.57 12.50 12.38
C ARG A 128 10.84 11.88 13.57
N THR A 129 10.05 10.84 13.35
CA THR A 129 9.32 10.11 14.39
C THR A 129 10.01 8.81 14.81
N GLN A 130 11.22 8.53 14.34
CA GLN A 130 11.95 7.28 14.59
C GLN A 130 12.04 6.94 16.10
N LYS A 131 12.20 7.92 16.97
CA LYS A 131 12.26 7.72 18.44
C LYS A 131 10.95 7.20 19.04
N PHE A 132 9.85 7.22 18.32
CA PHE A 132 8.53 6.76 18.76
C PHE A 132 8.13 5.41 18.17
N VAL A 133 8.98 4.81 17.34
CA VAL A 133 8.67 3.56 16.62
C VAL A 133 8.23 2.44 17.56
N ASP A 134 8.91 2.27 18.70
CA ASP A 134 8.56 1.23 19.67
C ASP A 134 7.15 1.44 20.22
N LYS A 135 6.78 2.69 20.51
CA LYS A 135 5.41 3.03 20.96
C LYS A 135 4.37 2.86 19.86
N PHE A 136 4.72 3.12 18.62
CA PHE A 136 3.83 2.87 17.49
C PHE A 136 3.59 1.37 17.29
N LYS A 137 4.64 0.54 17.46
CA LYS A 137 4.55 -0.93 17.38
C LYS A 137 3.65 -1.53 18.49
N GLU A 138 3.47 -0.84 19.61
CA GLU A 138 2.51 -1.24 20.66
C GLU A 138 1.05 -1.02 20.21
N ILE A 139 0.82 -0.13 19.22
CA ILE A 139 -0.53 0.19 18.73
C ILE A 139 -0.86 -0.63 17.48
N ALA A 140 0.05 -0.65 16.48
CA ALA A 140 -0.18 -1.35 15.21
C ALA A 140 1.13 -1.72 14.52
N PRO A 141 1.10 -2.63 13.51
CA PRO A 141 2.22 -2.87 12.62
C PRO A 141 2.79 -1.55 12.10
N THR A 142 4.11 -1.37 12.23
CA THR A 142 4.76 -0.09 11.93
C THR A 142 5.90 -0.25 10.95
N VAL A 143 5.89 0.55 9.89
CA VAL A 143 6.95 0.66 8.89
C VAL A 143 7.62 2.02 8.94
N LEU A 144 8.87 2.09 8.49
CA LEU A 144 9.61 3.33 8.31
C LEU A 144 10.35 3.26 6.97
N PHE A 145 10.17 4.27 6.14
CA PHE A 145 10.87 4.38 4.87
C PHE A 145 11.95 5.47 4.96
N GLN A 146 13.17 5.10 4.60
CA GLN A 146 14.30 6.01 4.56
C GLN A 146 15.05 5.83 3.24
N ALA A 147 15.21 6.93 2.49
CA ALA A 147 16.02 6.90 1.29
C ALA A 147 17.51 6.95 1.64
N SER A 148 18.33 6.23 0.86
CA SER A 148 19.78 6.28 0.96
C SER A 148 20.29 7.66 0.58
N LYS A 149 21.37 8.08 1.22
CA LYS A 149 22.07 9.33 0.85
C LYS A 149 22.93 9.14 -0.40
N ASP A 150 23.45 7.93 -0.60
CA ASP A 150 24.40 7.62 -1.67
C ASP A 150 23.69 7.19 -2.97
N ASP A 151 22.46 6.67 -2.85
CA ASP A 151 21.63 6.27 -3.97
C ASP A 151 20.17 6.63 -3.69
N TYR A 152 19.90 7.92 -3.76
CA TYR A 152 18.61 8.49 -3.36
C TYR A 152 17.46 7.97 -4.25
N TRP A 153 17.65 7.98 -5.57
CA TRP A 153 16.54 7.65 -6.49
C TRP A 153 16.19 6.17 -6.47
N THR A 154 17.20 5.28 -6.52
CA THR A 154 16.94 3.82 -6.47
C THR A 154 16.28 3.42 -5.14
N SER A 155 16.79 3.95 -4.03
CA SER A 155 16.19 3.65 -2.71
C SER A 155 14.79 4.24 -2.55
N THR A 156 14.51 5.40 -3.14
CA THR A 156 13.16 5.99 -3.15
C THR A 156 12.20 5.13 -3.97
N LYS A 157 12.60 4.65 -5.16
CA LYS A 157 11.80 3.69 -5.94
C LYS A 157 11.50 2.43 -5.15
N ALA A 158 12.50 1.83 -4.53
CA ALA A 158 12.32 0.63 -3.71
C ALA A 158 11.35 0.86 -2.54
N ASN A 159 11.39 2.02 -1.89
CA ASN A 159 10.43 2.39 -0.84
C ASN A 159 9.00 2.52 -1.38
N ILE A 160 8.82 3.15 -2.54
CA ILE A 160 7.51 3.28 -3.21
C ILE A 160 6.95 1.91 -3.59
N GLU A 161 7.77 1.04 -4.21
CA GLU A 161 7.38 -0.32 -4.58
C GLU A 161 7.00 -1.15 -3.34
N SER A 162 7.78 -1.03 -2.27
CA SER A 162 7.50 -1.70 -1.02
C SER A 162 6.20 -1.21 -0.36
N LEU A 163 5.96 0.10 -0.32
CA LEU A 163 4.70 0.65 0.17
C LEU A 163 3.52 0.21 -0.69
N ALA A 164 3.70 0.18 -2.01
CA ALA A 164 2.66 -0.25 -2.95
C ALA A 164 2.27 -1.72 -2.76
N SER A 165 3.19 -2.58 -2.32
CA SER A 165 2.89 -3.98 -2.03
C SER A 165 1.83 -4.15 -0.94
N ALA A 166 1.69 -3.18 -0.02
CA ALA A 166 0.62 -3.15 0.98
C ALA A 166 -0.79 -3.19 0.36
N PHE A 167 -0.93 -2.70 -0.87
CA PHE A 167 -2.19 -2.62 -1.60
C PHE A 167 -2.35 -3.73 -2.65
N GLY A 168 -1.57 -4.80 -2.53
CA GLY A 168 -1.63 -5.97 -3.38
C GLY A 168 -1.25 -5.68 -4.84
N GLU A 169 -1.81 -6.46 -5.76
CA GLU A 169 -1.49 -6.36 -7.19
C GLU A 169 -1.88 -5.00 -7.78
N THR A 170 -3.03 -4.45 -7.39
CA THR A 170 -3.49 -3.13 -7.87
C THR A 170 -2.50 -2.03 -7.50
N GLY A 171 -2.04 -1.99 -6.25
CA GLY A 171 -1.05 -1.01 -5.80
C GLY A 171 0.29 -1.17 -6.52
N THR A 172 0.76 -2.41 -6.64
CA THR A 172 2.03 -2.74 -7.30
C THR A 172 2.01 -2.35 -8.79
N GLN A 173 0.94 -2.66 -9.51
CA GLN A 173 0.80 -2.29 -10.92
C GLN A 173 0.76 -0.77 -11.10
N LYS A 174 0.00 -0.06 -10.25
CA LYS A 174 -0.07 1.40 -10.30
C LYS A 174 1.27 2.06 -10.01
N ALA A 175 2.00 1.57 -9.01
CA ALA A 175 3.35 2.05 -8.71
C ALA A 175 4.31 1.87 -9.89
N LYS A 176 4.26 0.73 -10.57
CA LYS A 176 5.08 0.47 -11.75
C LYS A 176 4.80 1.46 -12.88
N GLU A 177 3.52 1.80 -13.11
CA GLU A 177 3.13 2.79 -14.12
C GLU A 177 3.62 4.19 -13.77
N GLU A 178 3.41 4.63 -12.53
CA GLU A 178 3.82 5.97 -12.09
C GLU A 178 5.36 6.12 -12.04
N LEU A 179 6.08 5.09 -11.59
CA LEU A 179 7.54 5.09 -11.59
C LEU A 179 8.11 5.13 -13.01
N ALA A 180 7.50 4.42 -13.97
CA ALA A 180 7.90 4.49 -15.38
C ALA A 180 7.68 5.89 -15.96
N ASN A 181 6.59 6.58 -15.60
CA ASN A 181 6.33 7.96 -16.01
C ASN A 181 7.35 8.93 -15.41
N LEU A 182 7.74 8.73 -14.15
CA LEU A 182 8.78 9.53 -13.51
C LEU A 182 10.16 9.30 -14.14
N ASP A 183 10.56 8.05 -14.37
CA ASP A 183 11.83 7.73 -15.03
C ASP A 183 11.90 8.35 -16.43
N LYS A 184 10.80 8.31 -17.19
CA LYS A 184 10.71 8.97 -18.49
C LYS A 184 10.90 10.48 -18.38
N SER A 185 10.24 11.13 -17.41
CA SER A 185 10.36 12.57 -17.20
C SER A 185 11.79 12.96 -16.80
N ILE A 186 12.43 12.18 -15.95
CA ILE A 186 13.85 12.38 -15.56
C ILE A 186 14.74 12.27 -16.78
N GLN A 187 14.55 11.24 -17.62
CA GLN A 187 15.34 11.04 -18.85
C GLN A 187 15.14 12.18 -19.87
N GLU A 188 13.91 12.67 -20.03
CA GLU A 188 13.62 13.80 -20.90
C GLU A 188 14.36 15.07 -20.46
N VAL A 189 14.40 15.34 -19.15
CA VAL A 189 15.13 16.47 -18.57
C VAL A 189 16.64 16.27 -18.76
N ALA A 190 17.16 15.07 -18.48
CA ALA A 190 18.57 14.75 -18.69
C ALA A 190 18.99 14.98 -20.13
N THR A 191 18.23 14.46 -21.10
CA THR A 191 18.51 14.63 -22.53
C THR A 191 18.48 16.10 -22.97
N LYS A 192 17.53 16.90 -22.48
CA LYS A 192 17.45 18.34 -22.78
C LYS A 192 18.66 19.12 -22.26
N ASN A 193 19.33 18.63 -21.23
CA ASN A 193 20.46 19.32 -20.61
C ASN A 193 21.82 18.70 -20.96
N GLU A 194 21.87 17.62 -21.72
CA GLU A 194 23.10 16.88 -22.04
C GLU A 194 24.18 17.76 -22.71
N SER A 195 23.77 18.70 -23.57
CA SER A 195 24.68 19.65 -24.26
C SER A 195 24.70 21.04 -23.59
N SER A 196 24.19 21.17 -22.40
CA SER A 196 24.09 22.47 -21.70
C SER A 196 25.37 22.78 -20.92
N ASP A 197 25.98 23.94 -21.20
CA ASP A 197 27.10 24.48 -20.39
C ASP A 197 26.64 25.13 -19.07
N LYS A 198 25.35 25.16 -18.81
CA LYS A 198 24.79 25.78 -17.60
C LYS A 198 25.13 24.97 -16.38
N LYS A 199 25.42 25.68 -15.31
CA LYS A 199 25.64 25.07 -13.99
C LYS A 199 24.50 25.45 -13.06
N ALA A 200 24.09 24.53 -12.20
CA ALA A 200 23.12 24.77 -11.14
C ALA A 200 23.78 24.68 -9.77
N LEU A 201 23.34 25.49 -8.84
CA LEU A 201 23.71 25.42 -7.44
C LEU A 201 22.43 25.30 -6.60
N ALA A 202 22.27 24.16 -5.93
CA ALA A 202 21.18 23.98 -4.97
C ALA A 202 21.60 24.59 -3.64
N ILE A 203 20.76 25.49 -3.12
CA ILE A 203 20.96 26.13 -1.80
C ILE A 203 19.72 26.02 -0.94
N LEU A 204 19.92 25.87 0.36
CA LEU A 204 18.88 25.98 1.38
C LEU A 204 19.06 27.28 2.14
N LEU A 205 18.01 28.10 2.16
CA LEU A 205 17.95 29.30 3.00
C LEU A 205 17.02 29.02 4.19
N ASN A 206 17.55 29.09 5.39
CA ASN A 206 16.77 28.86 6.60
C ASN A 206 17.23 29.82 7.72
N GLU A 207 16.30 30.61 8.23
CA GLU A 207 16.54 31.53 9.35
C GLU A 207 17.80 32.41 9.20
N GLY A 208 18.02 32.97 8.01
CA GLY A 208 19.16 33.81 7.69
C GLY A 208 20.47 33.02 7.46
N LYS A 209 20.45 31.71 7.51
CA LYS A 209 21.59 30.85 7.18
C LYS A 209 21.45 30.29 5.80
N MET A 210 22.56 30.14 5.09
CA MET A 210 22.63 29.53 3.77
C MET A 210 23.50 28.28 3.83
N ALA A 211 22.95 27.15 3.31
CA ALA A 211 23.69 25.93 3.08
C ALA A 211 23.69 25.63 1.58
N ALA A 212 24.86 25.34 1.01
CA ALA A 212 25.01 24.90 -0.36
C ALA A 212 25.16 23.36 -0.40
N PHE A 213 24.57 22.75 -1.41
CA PHE A 213 24.68 21.31 -1.63
C PHE A 213 25.74 21.03 -2.68
N GLY A 214 26.70 20.15 -2.33
CA GLY A 214 27.77 19.72 -3.25
C GLY A 214 27.30 18.65 -4.24
N ALA A 215 28.18 18.31 -5.16
CA ALA A 215 27.91 17.39 -6.27
C ALA A 215 27.54 15.95 -5.85
N GLN A 216 27.75 15.57 -4.61
CA GLN A 216 27.37 14.26 -4.07
C GLN A 216 26.17 14.34 -3.12
N SER A 217 25.39 15.40 -3.22
CA SER A 217 24.14 15.53 -2.46
C SER A 217 22.97 14.94 -3.23
N ARG A 218 21.85 14.73 -2.55
CA ARG A 218 20.59 14.30 -3.18
C ARG A 218 20.03 15.29 -4.23
N PHE A 219 20.67 16.45 -4.40
CA PHE A 219 20.29 17.49 -5.35
C PHE A 219 21.29 17.64 -6.50
N SER A 220 22.24 16.73 -6.62
CA SER A 220 23.22 16.71 -7.70
C SER A 220 22.83 15.76 -8.82
#